data_9ade82aa977f073d3ee1deaf8f528eec
#
_entry.id   9ade82aa977f073d3ee1deaf8f528eec
#
_cell.length_a   1.000
_cell.length_b   1.000
_cell.length_c   1.000
_cell.angle_alpha   90.00
_cell.angle_beta   90.00
_cell.angle_gamma   90.00
#
_symmetry.space_group_name_H-M   'P 1'
#
loop_
_entity.id
_entity.type
_entity.pdbx_description
1 polymer ?
#
loop_
_entity_poly.entity_id
_entity_poly.type
_entity_poly.pdbx_seq_one_letter_code
_entity_poly.pdbx_strand_id
1 'polypeptide(L)'
;MTRRTLLRLSAATGLSAAAPSLLGLGRAAHAAEVPAPVLTDDGLYKQPWFLESFLDLAEDLTLATDQGKRFAVMWELKGCPYCKETHFTNFADPDIHDFVSTHFDILQLNIIGSRLVSDFDGEELSEKDLAGKYGVRFTPTIQFFPEGTEGLRMQPAQHREVTRMPGYFRPPHFLAMFKFVDQKAYNTQDFRAFLRQDDS
;
A
#
# COMPACT_ATOMS: atom_id res chain seq x y z
N MET A 1 83.12 -35.63 -6.23
CA MET A 1 83.03 -36.49 -5.04
C MET A 1 81.60 -36.70 -4.71
N THR A 2 81.02 -37.85 -5.11
CA THR A 2 80.44 -38.96 -4.34
C THR A 2 79.54 -38.49 -3.18
N ARG A 3 78.29 -38.86 -3.04
CA ARG A 3 77.63 -40.17 -2.86
C ARG A 3 76.07 -39.94 -2.64
N ARG A 4 75.31 -40.67 -3.35
CA ARG A 4 74.44 -41.85 -2.98
C ARG A 4 73.10 -41.51 -2.35
N THR A 5 72.05 -41.64 -3.14
CA THR A 5 70.91 -42.63 -3.06
C THR A 5 70.40 -42.99 -1.70
N LEU A 6 69.10 -42.79 -1.48
CA LEU A 6 68.19 -43.79 -0.93
C LEU A 6 66.73 -43.45 -1.24
N LEU A 7 66.06 -44.29 -2.03
CA LEU A 7 64.61 -44.41 -2.18
C LEU A 7 64.02 -44.82 -0.84
N ARG A 8 62.91 -44.18 -0.50
CA ARG A 8 61.90 -44.82 0.35
C ARG A 8 60.53 -44.60 -0.29
N LEU A 9 59.92 -45.68 -0.79
CA LEU A 9 58.51 -45.84 -1.03
C LEU A 9 57.77 -45.75 0.31
N SER A 10 56.74 -44.94 0.36
CA SER A 10 55.71 -45.00 1.38
C SER A 10 54.37 -44.92 0.68
N ALA A 11 53.63 -46.01 0.74
CA ALA A 11 52.25 -46.14 0.33
C ALA A 11 51.37 -45.25 1.21
N ALA A 12 50.62 -44.33 0.64
CA ALA A 12 49.57 -43.61 1.33
C ALA A 12 48.20 -44.12 0.86
N THR A 13 47.54 -44.80 1.77
CA THR A 13 46.16 -45.24 1.71
C THR A 13 45.23 -44.05 1.55
N GLY A 14 44.46 -44.05 0.47
CA GLY A 14 43.42 -43.06 0.22
C GLY A 14 42.23 -43.24 1.20
N LEU A 15 41.98 -42.25 2.03
CA LEU A 15 40.70 -42.05 2.73
C LEU A 15 39.81 -41.21 1.86
N SER A 16 38.81 -41.83 1.22
CA SER A 16 37.72 -41.13 0.57
C SER A 16 36.80 -40.57 1.65
N ALA A 17 36.88 -39.28 1.90
CA ALA A 17 35.88 -38.55 2.67
C ALA A 17 34.64 -38.29 1.83
N ALA A 18 33.56 -39.03 2.09
CA ALA A 18 32.26 -38.73 1.55
C ALA A 18 31.75 -37.44 2.20
N ALA A 19 31.63 -36.37 1.42
CA ALA A 19 30.99 -35.16 1.86
C ALA A 19 29.47 -35.40 1.96
N PRO A 20 28.82 -35.03 3.08
CA PRO A 20 27.37 -35.09 3.18
C PRO A 20 26.80 -34.01 2.25
N SER A 21 26.01 -34.43 1.24
CA SER A 21 25.15 -33.54 0.46
C SER A 21 24.14 -32.93 1.41
N LEU A 22 24.33 -31.67 1.72
CA LEU A 22 23.30 -30.84 2.35
C LEU A 22 22.15 -30.68 1.33
N LEU A 23 21.16 -31.54 1.43
CA LEU A 23 19.86 -31.34 0.82
C LEU A 23 19.36 -30.00 1.33
N GLY A 24 19.46 -28.97 0.50
CA GLY A 24 18.84 -27.67 0.71
C GLY A 24 17.34 -27.89 0.84
N LEU A 25 16.85 -27.87 2.08
CA LEU A 25 15.43 -27.67 2.36
C LEU A 25 15.06 -26.32 1.77
N GLY A 26 14.59 -26.36 0.52
CA GLY A 26 13.93 -25.20 -0.11
C GLY A 26 12.78 -24.79 0.82
N ARG A 27 13.00 -23.71 1.54
CA ARG A 27 11.96 -23.04 2.29
C ARG A 27 10.97 -22.52 1.25
N ALA A 28 9.89 -23.31 1.05
CA ALA A 28 8.73 -22.81 0.30
C ALA A 28 8.33 -21.50 0.99
N ALA A 29 8.55 -20.37 0.32
CA ALA A 29 7.97 -19.12 0.75
C ALA A 29 6.45 -19.34 0.70
N HIS A 30 5.84 -19.56 1.86
CA HIS A 30 4.39 -19.44 1.99
C HIS A 30 4.12 -17.96 1.68
N ALA A 31 3.52 -17.70 0.53
CA ALA A 31 2.84 -16.42 0.32
C ALA A 31 1.86 -16.27 1.50
N ALA A 32 2.05 -15.25 2.30
CA ALA A 32 1.13 -14.99 3.41
C ALA A 32 -0.27 -14.84 2.81
N GLU A 33 -1.24 -15.56 3.35
CA GLU A 33 -2.62 -15.44 2.91
C GLU A 33 -3.09 -14.02 3.16
N VAL A 34 -3.62 -13.35 2.13
CA VAL A 34 -4.14 -11.99 2.27
C VAL A 34 -5.36 -12.03 3.19
N PRO A 35 -5.37 -11.25 4.29
CA PRO A 35 -6.49 -11.26 5.21
C PRO A 35 -7.79 -10.83 4.53
N ALA A 36 -8.88 -11.55 4.80
CA ALA A 36 -10.19 -11.17 4.28
C ALA A 36 -10.69 -9.88 4.93
N PRO A 37 -11.41 -9.01 4.19
CA PRO A 37 -12.02 -7.82 4.77
C PRO A 37 -13.09 -8.19 5.79
N VAL A 38 -13.23 -7.36 6.82
CA VAL A 38 -14.27 -7.49 7.85
C VAL A 38 -15.44 -6.55 7.54
N LEU A 39 -16.64 -6.94 7.97
CA LEU A 39 -17.81 -6.06 7.88
C LEU A 39 -17.89 -5.21 9.17
N THR A 40 -17.93 -3.90 9.00
CA THR A 40 -18.07 -2.94 10.10
C THR A 40 -19.52 -2.77 10.55
N ASP A 41 -19.76 -2.18 11.71
CA ASP A 41 -21.12 -1.97 12.26
C ASP A 41 -21.99 -1.08 11.37
N ASP A 42 -21.38 -0.11 10.67
CA ASP A 42 -22.06 0.74 9.69
C ASP A 42 -22.22 0.09 8.31
N GLY A 43 -21.77 -1.16 8.17
CA GLY A 43 -22.02 -2.02 7.02
C GLY A 43 -21.07 -1.79 5.84
N LEU A 44 -19.90 -1.24 6.09
CA LEU A 44 -18.80 -1.17 5.13
C LEU A 44 -17.92 -2.41 5.24
N TYR A 45 -17.22 -2.78 4.15
CA TYR A 45 -16.12 -3.72 4.22
C TYR A 45 -14.83 -2.95 4.55
N LYS A 46 -14.03 -3.44 5.53
CA LYS A 46 -12.76 -2.82 5.93
C LYS A 46 -11.64 -3.84 5.87
N GLN A 47 -10.51 -3.47 5.29
CA GLN A 47 -9.30 -4.29 5.35
C GLN A 47 -8.72 -4.24 6.78
N PRO A 48 -8.26 -5.38 7.36
CA PRO A 48 -7.70 -5.41 8.70
C PRO A 48 -6.46 -4.52 8.90
N TRP A 49 -5.77 -4.19 7.80
CA TRP A 49 -4.57 -3.37 7.80
C TRP A 49 -4.84 -1.87 7.51
N PHE A 50 -6.11 -1.48 7.29
CA PHE A 50 -6.46 -0.06 7.15
C PHE A 50 -6.17 0.69 8.45
N LEU A 51 -5.88 1.97 8.31
CA LEU A 51 -5.55 2.86 9.42
C LEU A 51 -6.66 2.86 10.48
N GLU A 52 -6.28 2.63 11.74
CA GLU A 52 -7.10 2.93 12.90
C GLU A 52 -6.78 4.37 13.34
N SER A 53 -7.73 5.26 13.16
CA SER A 53 -7.56 6.69 13.30
C SER A 53 -8.49 7.28 14.37
N PHE A 54 -8.04 8.37 14.99
CA PHE A 54 -8.88 9.26 15.79
C PHE A 54 -9.65 10.29 14.95
N LEU A 55 -9.61 10.15 13.62
CA LEU A 55 -10.29 10.99 12.64
C LEU A 55 -9.78 12.44 12.61
N ASP A 56 -8.49 12.64 12.81
CA ASP A 56 -7.79 13.90 12.55
C ASP A 56 -6.89 13.70 11.30
N LEU A 57 -7.29 14.32 10.17
CA LEU A 57 -6.59 14.14 8.91
C LEU A 57 -5.16 14.70 8.94
N ALA A 58 -4.91 15.76 9.73
CA ALA A 58 -3.58 16.35 9.80
C ALA A 58 -2.63 15.47 10.64
N GLU A 59 -3.14 14.88 11.73
CA GLU A 59 -2.40 13.90 12.53
C GLU A 59 -2.11 12.65 11.74
N ASP A 60 -3.11 12.05 11.08
CA ASP A 60 -2.99 10.85 10.27
C ASP A 60 -1.94 11.02 9.14
N LEU A 61 -2.00 12.13 8.41
CA LEU A 61 -1.02 12.45 7.36
C LEU A 61 0.40 12.61 7.93
N THR A 62 0.53 13.27 9.10
CA THR A 62 1.83 13.44 9.77
C THR A 62 2.41 12.09 10.16
N LEU A 63 1.62 11.24 10.81
CA LEU A 63 2.03 9.90 11.23
C LEU A 63 2.44 9.01 10.05
N ALA A 64 1.66 9.02 8.95
CA ALA A 64 2.01 8.30 7.74
C ALA A 64 3.34 8.79 7.15
N THR A 65 3.53 10.11 7.06
CA THR A 65 4.77 10.72 6.55
C THR A 65 5.98 10.34 7.39
N ASP A 66 5.87 10.38 8.71
CA ASP A 66 6.95 10.04 9.67
C ASP A 66 7.35 8.55 9.56
N GLN A 67 6.42 7.69 9.15
CA GLN A 67 6.66 6.27 8.87
C GLN A 67 7.17 6.01 7.44
N GLY A 68 7.33 7.05 6.62
CA GLY A 68 7.71 6.92 5.21
C GLY A 68 6.60 6.38 4.31
N LYS A 69 5.36 6.42 4.77
CA LYS A 69 4.19 6.00 4.01
C LYS A 69 3.46 7.19 3.38
N ARG A 70 2.59 6.89 2.43
CA ARG A 70 1.64 7.82 1.82
C ARG A 70 0.31 7.75 2.55
N PHE A 71 -0.39 8.86 2.63
CA PHE A 71 -1.73 8.91 3.22
C PHE A 71 -2.80 8.96 2.13
N ALA A 72 -3.86 8.16 2.32
CA ALA A 72 -5.02 8.15 1.45
C ALA A 72 -6.32 8.07 2.25
N VAL A 73 -7.38 8.68 1.72
CA VAL A 73 -8.74 8.56 2.26
C VAL A 73 -9.60 7.81 1.26
N MET A 74 -10.18 6.69 1.69
CA MET A 74 -11.11 5.89 0.90
C MET A 74 -12.54 6.13 1.33
N TRP A 75 -13.33 6.69 0.43
CA TRP A 75 -14.74 6.98 0.62
C TRP A 75 -15.60 5.85 0.10
N GLU A 76 -16.48 5.35 0.97
CA GLU A 76 -17.33 4.22 0.68
C GLU A 76 -18.79 4.43 1.11
N LEU A 77 -19.65 3.50 0.69
CA LEU A 77 -21.05 3.50 1.02
C LEU A 77 -21.53 2.07 1.27
N LYS A 78 -22.36 1.88 2.29
CA LYS A 78 -23.04 0.60 2.53
C LYS A 78 -23.81 0.15 1.30
N GLY A 79 -23.60 -1.13 0.92
CA GLY A 79 -24.28 -1.72 -0.24
C GLY A 79 -23.71 -1.32 -1.60
N CYS A 80 -22.61 -0.59 -1.64
CA CYS A 80 -21.93 -0.23 -2.89
C CYS A 80 -21.26 -1.48 -3.50
N PRO A 81 -21.66 -1.94 -4.69
CA PRO A 81 -21.10 -3.15 -5.29
C PRO A 81 -19.63 -2.98 -5.70
N TYR A 82 -19.25 -1.80 -6.19
CA TYR A 82 -17.87 -1.51 -6.58
C TYR A 82 -16.93 -1.33 -5.39
N CYS A 83 -17.44 -0.88 -4.22
CA CYS A 83 -16.68 -0.88 -2.98
C CYS A 83 -16.34 -2.32 -2.57
N LYS A 84 -17.36 -3.20 -2.57
CA LYS A 84 -17.14 -4.64 -2.33
C LYS A 84 -16.12 -5.24 -3.32
N GLU A 85 -16.26 -4.93 -4.61
CA GLU A 85 -15.35 -5.41 -5.65
C GLU A 85 -13.90 -4.96 -5.36
N THR A 86 -13.70 -3.70 -4.94
CA THR A 86 -12.37 -3.20 -4.56
C THR A 86 -11.77 -4.00 -3.40
N HIS A 87 -12.56 -4.34 -2.39
CA HIS A 87 -12.07 -5.12 -1.26
C HIS A 87 -11.78 -6.58 -1.58
N PHE A 88 -12.64 -7.24 -2.37
CA PHE A 88 -12.56 -8.69 -2.60
C PHE A 88 -11.78 -9.08 -3.86
N THR A 89 -11.48 -8.11 -4.73
CA THR A 89 -10.72 -8.34 -5.96
C THR A 89 -9.40 -7.58 -5.93
N ASN A 90 -9.42 -6.26 -5.71
CA ASN A 90 -8.18 -5.48 -5.78
C ASN A 90 -7.30 -5.70 -4.54
N PHE A 91 -7.84 -5.43 -3.34
CA PHE A 91 -7.06 -5.60 -2.11
C PHE A 91 -6.85 -7.07 -1.71
N ALA A 92 -7.58 -8.02 -2.33
CA ALA A 92 -7.35 -9.45 -2.16
C ALA A 92 -6.25 -10.01 -3.09
N ASP A 93 -5.82 -9.24 -4.08
CA ASP A 93 -4.67 -9.59 -4.92
C ASP A 93 -3.38 -9.44 -4.07
N PRO A 94 -2.53 -10.50 -3.96
CA PRO A 94 -1.35 -10.46 -3.09
C PRO A 94 -0.36 -9.35 -3.44
N ASP A 95 -0.13 -9.08 -4.72
CA ASP A 95 0.83 -8.06 -5.16
C ASP A 95 0.33 -6.65 -4.81
N ILE A 96 -0.98 -6.42 -4.96
CA ILE A 96 -1.63 -5.16 -4.57
C ILE A 96 -1.62 -5.01 -3.06
N HIS A 97 -2.02 -6.06 -2.32
CA HIS A 97 -2.02 -6.06 -0.86
C HIS A 97 -0.65 -5.71 -0.31
N ASP A 98 0.39 -6.43 -0.74
CA ASP A 98 1.74 -6.27 -0.23
C ASP A 98 2.29 -4.87 -0.53
N PHE A 99 2.07 -4.37 -1.75
CA PHE A 99 2.49 -3.04 -2.11
C PHE A 99 1.75 -1.97 -1.30
N VAL A 100 0.42 -2.02 -1.31
CA VAL A 100 -0.39 -0.94 -0.71
C VAL A 100 -0.26 -0.92 0.82
N SER A 101 -0.33 -2.06 1.50
CA SER A 101 -0.21 -2.12 2.96
C SER A 101 1.16 -1.69 3.47
N THR A 102 2.20 -1.87 2.64
CA THR A 102 3.58 -1.45 2.97
C THR A 102 3.78 0.05 2.79
N HIS A 103 3.22 0.64 1.72
CA HIS A 103 3.53 2.02 1.33
C HIS A 103 2.45 3.03 1.68
N PHE A 104 1.26 2.57 2.10
CA PHE A 104 0.13 3.47 2.35
C PHE A 104 -0.54 3.22 3.69
N ASP A 105 -0.95 4.30 4.34
CA ASP A 105 -1.96 4.30 5.39
C ASP A 105 -3.27 4.82 4.78
N ILE A 106 -4.31 3.97 4.84
CA ILE A 106 -5.62 4.28 4.24
C ILE A 106 -6.64 4.47 5.34
N LEU A 107 -7.17 5.68 5.46
CA LEU A 107 -8.33 5.98 6.29
C LEU A 107 -9.62 5.70 5.53
N GLN A 108 -10.50 4.87 6.09
CA GLN A 108 -11.82 4.60 5.51
C GLN A 108 -12.89 5.53 6.09
N LEU A 109 -13.64 6.20 5.23
CA LEU A 109 -14.76 7.07 5.58
C LEU A 109 -16.04 6.69 4.82
N ASN A 110 -17.18 6.89 5.50
CA ASN A 110 -18.51 6.67 4.94
C ASN A 110 -19.03 7.97 4.33
N ILE A 111 -19.31 8.00 3.02
CA ILE A 111 -19.77 9.23 2.31
C ILE A 111 -21.06 9.84 2.87
N ILE A 112 -21.85 9.07 3.63
CA ILE A 112 -23.07 9.53 4.32
C ILE A 112 -22.94 9.42 5.85
N GLY A 113 -21.72 9.17 6.35
CA GLY A 113 -21.47 8.94 7.78
C GLY A 113 -21.61 10.21 8.62
N SER A 114 -21.73 10.01 9.92
CA SER A 114 -21.95 11.07 10.91
C SER A 114 -20.82 11.20 11.92
N ARG A 115 -19.75 10.38 11.82
CA ARG A 115 -18.58 10.56 12.69
C ARG A 115 -17.97 11.93 12.42
N LEU A 116 -17.53 12.60 13.47
CA LEU A 116 -16.83 13.88 13.33
C LEU A 116 -15.38 13.60 12.90
N VAL A 117 -14.93 14.35 11.91
CA VAL A 117 -13.59 14.29 11.35
C VAL A 117 -13.00 15.70 11.39
N SER A 118 -11.80 15.86 11.98
CA SER A 118 -11.02 17.09 11.91
C SER A 118 -10.30 17.15 10.56
N ASP A 119 -10.63 18.19 9.77
CA ASP A 119 -9.97 18.44 8.49
C ASP A 119 -8.60 19.11 8.67
N PHE A 120 -7.79 19.18 7.64
CA PHE A 120 -6.44 19.81 7.65
C PHE A 120 -6.43 21.27 8.10
N ASP A 121 -7.55 21.99 7.99
CA ASP A 121 -7.69 23.37 8.50
C ASP A 121 -8.19 23.42 9.95
N GLY A 122 -8.44 22.28 10.58
CA GLY A 122 -8.97 22.15 11.93
C GLY A 122 -10.49 22.32 12.03
N GLU A 123 -11.21 22.36 10.88
CA GLU A 123 -12.68 22.33 10.88
C GLU A 123 -13.16 20.92 11.21
N GLU A 124 -14.06 20.78 12.21
CA GLU A 124 -14.73 19.52 12.52
C GLU A 124 -16.01 19.38 11.71
N LEU A 125 -16.08 18.35 10.90
CA LEU A 125 -17.22 18.08 10.01
C LEU A 125 -17.70 16.64 10.17
N SER A 126 -18.98 16.37 9.92
CA SER A 126 -19.42 15.01 9.70
C SER A 126 -18.74 14.43 8.46
N GLU A 127 -18.54 13.11 8.40
CA GLU A 127 -18.00 12.44 7.20
C GLU A 127 -18.75 12.88 5.94
N LYS A 128 -20.08 12.98 6.03
CA LYS A 128 -20.93 13.45 4.93
C LYS A 128 -20.62 14.88 4.50
N ASP A 129 -20.46 15.79 5.44
CA ASP A 129 -20.19 17.20 5.13
C ASP A 129 -18.76 17.37 4.61
N LEU A 130 -17.81 16.60 5.15
CA LEU A 130 -16.44 16.54 4.67
C LEU A 130 -16.38 16.00 3.23
N ALA A 131 -17.12 14.93 2.91
CA ALA A 131 -17.24 14.45 1.52
C ALA A 131 -17.79 15.54 0.59
N GLY A 132 -18.78 16.31 1.06
CA GLY A 132 -19.31 17.48 0.34
C GLY A 132 -18.26 18.57 0.12
N LYS A 133 -17.48 18.91 1.15
CA LYS A 133 -16.39 19.90 1.11
C LYS A 133 -15.33 19.53 0.07
N TYR A 134 -14.97 18.24 -0.03
CA TYR A 134 -14.01 17.71 -1.01
C TYR A 134 -14.62 17.36 -2.36
N GLY A 135 -15.93 17.55 -2.54
CA GLY A 135 -16.64 17.26 -3.78
C GLY A 135 -16.64 15.78 -4.15
N VAL A 136 -16.59 14.89 -3.15
CA VAL A 136 -16.72 13.44 -3.37
C VAL A 136 -18.18 13.10 -3.68
N ARG A 137 -18.44 12.48 -4.83
CA ARG A 137 -19.78 12.18 -5.33
C ARG A 137 -20.01 10.72 -5.69
N PHE A 138 -18.95 9.93 -5.74
CA PHE A 138 -18.96 8.53 -6.17
C PHE A 138 -18.29 7.66 -5.13
N THR A 139 -18.69 6.40 -5.04
CA THR A 139 -18.04 5.38 -4.22
C THR A 139 -17.73 4.14 -5.07
N PRO A 140 -16.57 3.51 -4.85
CA PRO A 140 -15.47 4.01 -4.03
C PRO A 140 -14.83 5.27 -4.64
N THR A 141 -14.29 6.15 -3.82
CA THR A 141 -13.34 7.18 -4.25
C THR A 141 -12.14 7.10 -3.31
N ILE A 142 -10.93 7.04 -3.86
CA ILE A 142 -9.71 7.12 -3.07
C ILE A 142 -9.02 8.44 -3.40
N GLN A 143 -8.82 9.28 -2.38
CA GLN A 143 -8.07 10.54 -2.46
C GLN A 143 -6.66 10.30 -1.94
N PHE A 144 -5.66 10.87 -2.60
CA PHE A 144 -4.27 10.78 -2.20
C PHE A 144 -3.76 12.17 -1.84
N PHE A 145 -3.06 12.25 -0.70
CA PHE A 145 -2.54 13.51 -0.19
C PHE A 145 -1.02 13.61 -0.34
N PRO A 146 -0.44 14.82 -0.33
CA PRO A 146 1.00 15.01 -0.41
C PRO A 146 1.69 14.48 0.86
N GLU A 147 3.01 14.46 0.88
CA GLU A 147 3.77 14.26 2.10
C GLU A 147 3.72 15.52 2.97
N GLY A 148 3.38 15.33 4.23
CA GLY A 148 3.31 16.42 5.22
C GLY A 148 2.13 17.35 5.04
N THR A 149 1.87 18.11 6.06
CA THR A 149 0.72 19.02 6.18
C THR A 149 1.02 20.46 5.75
N GLU A 150 2.27 20.75 5.32
CA GLU A 150 2.70 22.11 4.98
C GLU A 150 1.81 22.72 3.89
N GLY A 151 1.23 23.87 4.22
CA GLY A 151 0.39 24.62 3.28
C GLY A 151 -1.03 24.09 3.08
N LEU A 152 -1.36 22.86 3.48
CA LEU A 152 -2.69 22.28 3.27
C LEU A 152 -3.79 23.08 3.95
N ARG A 153 -3.52 23.58 5.14
CA ARG A 153 -4.47 24.42 5.91
C ARG A 153 -4.97 25.63 5.13
N MET A 154 -4.09 26.25 4.35
CA MET A 154 -4.37 27.47 3.58
C MET A 154 -4.94 27.21 2.19
N GLN A 155 -4.93 25.96 1.74
CA GLN A 155 -5.45 25.58 0.44
C GLN A 155 -6.95 25.29 0.48
N PRO A 156 -7.71 25.63 -0.57
CA PRO A 156 -9.06 25.13 -0.77
C PRO A 156 -9.07 23.59 -0.75
N ALA A 157 -10.09 22.98 -0.17
CA ALA A 157 -10.19 21.52 0.00
C ALA A 157 -9.90 20.73 -1.30
N GLN A 158 -10.41 21.22 -2.44
CA GLN A 158 -10.24 20.58 -3.75
C GLN A 158 -8.80 20.62 -4.28
N HIS A 159 -7.90 21.38 -3.66
CA HIS A 159 -6.48 21.52 -4.05
C HIS A 159 -5.54 20.84 -3.04
N ARG A 160 -6.06 20.20 -1.99
CA ARG A 160 -5.26 19.54 -0.95
C ARG A 160 -4.78 18.15 -1.38
N GLU A 161 -5.49 17.50 -2.28
CA GLU A 161 -5.09 16.19 -2.82
C GLU A 161 -4.14 16.31 -4.01
N VAL A 162 -3.27 15.34 -4.17
CA VAL A 162 -2.37 15.26 -5.34
C VAL A 162 -3.04 14.58 -6.53
N THR A 163 -3.94 13.65 -6.26
CA THR A 163 -4.79 12.96 -7.25
C THR A 163 -5.90 12.19 -6.56
N ARG A 164 -6.86 11.65 -7.34
CA ARG A 164 -7.89 10.73 -6.84
C ARG A 164 -8.25 9.65 -7.85
N MET A 165 -8.75 8.53 -7.34
CA MET A 165 -9.44 7.49 -8.12
C MET A 165 -10.95 7.59 -7.87
N PRO A 166 -11.75 8.18 -8.77
CA PRO A 166 -13.19 8.20 -8.64
C PRO A 166 -13.80 6.93 -9.26
N GLY A 167 -14.47 6.11 -8.45
CA GLY A 167 -15.07 4.85 -8.89
C GLY A 167 -14.08 3.68 -8.90
N TYR A 168 -14.55 2.56 -9.45
CA TYR A 168 -13.79 1.32 -9.51
C TYR A 168 -12.72 1.35 -10.62
N PHE A 169 -11.49 1.02 -10.26
CA PHE A 169 -10.40 0.76 -11.20
C PHE A 169 -10.09 -0.73 -11.23
N ARG A 170 -9.84 -1.29 -12.41
CA ARG A 170 -9.39 -2.69 -12.54
C ARG A 170 -8.02 -2.88 -11.88
N PRO A 171 -7.69 -4.10 -11.38
CA PRO A 171 -6.47 -4.35 -10.61
C PRO A 171 -5.18 -3.75 -11.20
N PRO A 172 -4.84 -3.89 -12.50
CA PRO A 172 -3.61 -3.31 -13.04
C PRO A 172 -3.56 -1.77 -12.92
N HIS A 173 -4.65 -1.09 -13.27
CA HIS A 173 -4.73 0.37 -13.17
C HIS A 173 -4.84 0.85 -11.71
N PHE A 174 -5.44 0.02 -10.85
CA PHE A 174 -5.49 0.27 -9.41
C PHE A 174 -4.09 0.30 -8.81
N LEU A 175 -3.30 -0.76 -9.03
CA LEU A 175 -1.92 -0.82 -8.57
C LEU A 175 -1.06 0.29 -9.19
N ALA A 176 -1.22 0.55 -10.48
CA ALA A 176 -0.49 1.61 -11.16
C ALA A 176 -0.75 3.00 -10.54
N MET A 177 -1.99 3.30 -10.08
CA MET A 177 -2.27 4.56 -9.39
C MET A 177 -1.54 4.67 -8.05
N PHE A 178 -1.49 3.60 -7.26
CA PHE A 178 -0.73 3.60 -6.02
C PHE A 178 0.77 3.79 -6.27
N LYS A 179 1.33 3.11 -7.29
CA LYS A 179 2.73 3.32 -7.71
C LYS A 179 3.00 4.73 -8.20
N PHE A 180 2.07 5.31 -8.98
CA PHE A 180 2.14 6.69 -9.44
C PHE A 180 2.27 7.70 -8.30
N VAL A 181 1.48 7.48 -7.23
CA VAL A 181 1.52 8.33 -6.03
C VAL A 181 2.78 8.07 -5.21
N ASP A 182 3.13 6.82 -4.96
CA ASP A 182 4.30 6.45 -4.18
C ASP A 182 5.59 7.02 -4.77
N GLN A 183 5.76 6.92 -6.09
CA GLN A 183 6.89 7.46 -6.83
C GLN A 183 6.83 8.99 -7.01
N LYS A 184 5.79 9.67 -6.52
CA LYS A 184 5.54 11.12 -6.71
C LYS A 184 5.55 11.53 -8.19
N ALA A 185 5.18 10.62 -9.07
CA ALA A 185 5.19 10.85 -10.51
C ALA A 185 4.21 11.98 -10.92
N TYR A 186 3.23 12.29 -10.07
CA TYR A 186 2.32 13.44 -10.22
C TYR A 186 3.03 14.80 -10.27
N ASN A 187 4.28 14.89 -9.80
CA ASN A 187 5.07 16.12 -9.91
C ASN A 187 5.61 16.38 -11.33
N THR A 188 5.67 15.35 -12.18
CA THR A 188 6.36 15.40 -13.49
C THR A 188 5.46 15.02 -14.66
N GLN A 189 4.38 14.28 -14.42
CA GLN A 189 3.50 13.78 -15.47
C GLN A 189 2.08 13.49 -14.96
N ASP A 190 1.11 13.41 -15.85
CA ASP A 190 -0.23 12.92 -15.52
C ASP A 190 -0.29 11.38 -15.46
N PHE A 191 -1.34 10.85 -14.84
CA PHE A 191 -1.51 9.41 -14.66
C PHE A 191 -1.62 8.63 -15.99
N ARG A 192 -2.21 9.24 -17.03
CA ARG A 192 -2.33 8.59 -18.34
C ARG A 192 -0.96 8.46 -19.02
N ALA A 193 -0.07 9.45 -18.84
CA ALA A 193 1.30 9.38 -19.32
C ALA A 193 2.10 8.30 -18.59
N PHE A 194 1.88 8.19 -17.26
CA PHE A 194 2.50 7.15 -16.44
C PHE A 194 2.10 5.74 -16.89
N LEU A 195 0.82 5.48 -17.14
CA LEU A 195 0.33 4.17 -17.62
C LEU A 195 0.99 3.73 -18.93
N ARG A 196 1.21 4.66 -19.88
CA ARG A 196 1.85 4.32 -21.17
C ARG A 196 3.31 3.88 -21.03
N GLN A 197 3.99 4.24 -19.94
CA GLN A 197 5.37 3.84 -19.67
C GLN A 197 5.45 2.47 -18.99
N ASP A 198 4.44 2.13 -18.19
CA ASP A 198 4.37 0.85 -17.46
C ASP A 198 4.00 -0.32 -18.42
N ASP A 199 3.34 -0.02 -19.54
CA ASP A 199 2.95 -1.00 -20.58
C ASP A 199 4.08 -1.25 -21.62
N SER A 200 5.27 -0.63 -21.50
CA SER A 200 6.39 -0.72 -22.46
C SER A 200 7.56 -1.54 -21.94
#